data_5f839cf75e7b89fad3a9bfd6d91ae475
#
_entry.id   5f839cf75e7b89fad3a9bfd6d91ae475
#
_cell.length_a   1.000
_cell.length_b   1.000
_cell.length_c   1.000
_cell.angle_alpha   90.00
_cell.angle_beta   90.00
_cell.angle_gamma   90.00
#
_symmetry.space_group_name_H-M   'P 1'
#
loop_
_entity.id
_entity.type
_entity.pdbx_description
1 polymer ?
#
loop_
_entity_poly.entity_id
_entity_poly.type
_entity_poly.pdbx_seq_one_letter_code
_entity_poly.pdbx_strand_id
1 'polypeptide(L)'
;VCSSDLMIFNIQRYSTHDGPGIRTVVFLKGCSLGCRWCQNPESRARTQDLLYDARLCLDGCDLCAQAAPAVIERALSGLLIHREKLTDDDLTALTHCCPTQALTVCGEVKSVDEIMATVLRDKPFYDRSGGGLTLSGGEPFMQPELAASLLKASHDAGIHTAVETCLHVPWKYIEPSLSDVDLFLADLKHVADAPFKQWTDGKIGRA
;
A
#
# COMPACT_ATOMS: atom_id res chain seq x y z
N VAL A 1 -18.54 -10.86 10.43
CA VAL A 1 -18.44 -9.50 9.87
C VAL A 1 -17.64 -9.62 8.59
N CYS A 2 -18.28 -9.55 7.41
CA CYS A 2 -17.56 -9.37 6.16
C CYS A 2 -16.96 -7.97 6.23
N SER A 3 -15.67 -7.86 6.48
CA SER A 3 -14.93 -6.62 6.38
C SER A 3 -14.81 -6.30 4.89
N SER A 4 -15.51 -5.26 4.44
CA SER A 4 -15.48 -4.76 3.06
C SER A 4 -14.37 -3.72 2.87
N ASP A 5 -13.35 -3.73 3.72
CA ASP A 5 -12.42 -2.64 3.87
C ASP A 5 -10.99 -3.05 3.50
N LEU A 6 -10.37 -2.26 2.61
CA LEU A 6 -8.99 -2.43 2.18
C LEU A 6 -8.02 -1.69 3.12
N MET A 7 -6.93 -2.35 3.49
CA MET A 7 -5.80 -1.68 4.10
C MET A 7 -4.91 -1.10 2.99
N ILE A 8 -4.96 0.21 2.83
CA ILE A 8 -4.15 0.96 1.86
C ILE A 8 -3.15 1.85 2.59
N PHE A 9 -2.12 2.34 1.92
CA PHE A 9 -1.24 3.36 2.51
C PHE A 9 -1.19 4.65 1.68
N ASN A 10 -1.66 4.63 0.43
CA ASN A 10 -1.74 5.83 -0.39
C ASN A 10 -2.76 5.69 -1.51
N ILE A 11 -3.31 6.82 -1.96
CA ILE A 11 -4.01 6.96 -3.23
C ILE A 11 -3.34 8.11 -3.98
N GLN A 12 -2.61 7.78 -5.03
CA GLN A 12 -1.94 8.75 -5.89
C GLN A 12 -2.79 9.03 -7.11
N ARG A 13 -3.22 10.27 -7.27
CA ARG A 13 -3.97 10.72 -8.43
C ARG A 13 -3.01 11.28 -9.49
N TYR A 14 -3.44 11.23 -10.75
CA TYR A 14 -2.72 11.80 -11.90
C TYR A 14 -1.36 11.16 -12.17
N SER A 15 -1.19 9.90 -11.87
CA SER A 15 0.02 9.16 -12.27
C SER A 15 0.06 8.95 -13.78
N THR A 16 1.27 9.03 -14.34
CA THR A 16 1.55 8.84 -15.77
C THR A 16 2.56 7.71 -16.03
N HIS A 17 2.94 6.97 -14.99
CA HIS A 17 3.98 5.93 -15.08
C HIS A 17 3.50 4.52 -14.72
N ASP A 18 2.26 4.39 -14.23
CA ASP A 18 1.72 3.14 -13.70
C ASP A 18 0.72 2.50 -14.68
N GLY A 19 1.02 2.55 -15.96
CA GLY A 19 0.22 2.07 -17.08
C GLY A 19 -0.13 3.16 -18.09
N PRO A 20 -0.99 2.87 -19.10
CA PRO A 20 -1.35 3.82 -20.14
C PRO A 20 -2.19 4.97 -19.59
N GLY A 21 -1.98 6.16 -20.14
CA GLY A 21 -2.76 7.36 -19.85
C GLY A 21 -2.56 7.92 -18.44
N ILE A 22 -3.48 8.77 -18.01
CA ILE A 22 -3.51 9.34 -16.64
C ILE A 22 -4.25 8.36 -15.74
N ARG A 23 -3.66 8.03 -14.59
CA ARG A 23 -4.20 7.00 -13.71
C ARG A 23 -4.34 7.47 -12.26
N THR A 24 -5.29 6.88 -11.56
CA THR A 24 -5.30 6.87 -10.10
C THR A 24 -4.71 5.54 -9.64
N VAL A 25 -3.66 5.61 -8.82
CA VAL A 25 -3.00 4.42 -8.25
C VAL A 25 -3.45 4.26 -6.81
N VAL A 26 -3.95 3.09 -6.48
CA VAL A 26 -4.29 2.70 -5.10
C VAL A 26 -3.22 1.73 -4.61
N PHE A 27 -2.49 2.16 -3.57
CA PHE A 27 -1.40 1.40 -3.00
C PHE A 27 -1.88 0.59 -1.79
N LEU A 28 -1.96 -0.73 -1.95
CA LEU A 28 -2.40 -1.65 -0.90
C LEU A 28 -1.24 -2.06 0.01
N LYS A 29 -1.53 -2.34 1.28
CA LYS A 29 -0.58 -2.92 2.23
C LYS A 29 -0.62 -4.45 2.20
N GLY A 30 0.52 -5.06 2.48
CA GLY A 30 0.77 -6.49 2.46
C GLY A 30 1.59 -6.89 1.24
N CYS A 31 2.71 -7.56 1.45
CA CYS A 31 3.51 -8.16 0.39
C CYS A 31 4.03 -9.51 0.85
N SER A 32 4.05 -10.47 -0.06
CA SER A 32 4.60 -11.81 0.18
C SER A 32 6.12 -11.87 0.05
N LEU A 33 6.75 -10.78 -0.42
CA LEU A 33 8.19 -10.68 -0.64
C LEU A 33 8.84 -9.63 0.27
N GLY A 34 10.10 -9.84 0.61
CA GLY A 34 10.96 -8.94 1.36
C GLY A 34 12.08 -8.32 0.52
N CYS A 35 11.79 -7.86 -0.72
CA CYS A 35 12.80 -7.35 -1.65
C CYS A 35 13.73 -6.33 -1.01
N ARG A 36 15.06 -6.51 -1.15
CA ARG A 36 16.04 -5.59 -0.57
C ARG A 36 16.08 -4.20 -1.23
N TRP A 37 15.55 -4.10 -2.45
CA TRP A 37 15.40 -2.85 -3.19
C TRP A 37 13.96 -2.32 -3.20
N CYS A 38 13.10 -2.74 -2.24
CA CYS A 38 11.71 -2.34 -2.22
C CYS A 38 11.58 -0.82 -2.16
N GLN A 39 10.82 -0.24 -3.07
CA GLN A 39 10.54 1.20 -3.10
C GLN A 39 9.50 1.62 -2.06
N ASN A 40 8.63 0.68 -1.65
CA ASN A 40 7.56 0.91 -0.68
C ASN A 40 7.68 -0.07 0.50
N PRO A 41 8.77 -0.03 1.30
CA PRO A 41 8.98 -0.99 2.39
C PRO A 41 7.88 -0.92 3.46
N GLU A 42 7.21 0.23 3.61
CA GLU A 42 6.07 0.45 4.48
C GLU A 42 4.82 -0.35 4.06
N SER A 43 4.76 -0.80 2.82
CA SER A 43 3.67 -1.64 2.33
C SER A 43 3.80 -3.12 2.70
N ARG A 44 4.94 -3.58 3.22
CA ARG A 44 5.20 -5.01 3.46
C ARG A 44 4.24 -5.62 4.47
N ALA A 45 4.05 -4.96 5.62
CA ALA A 45 3.08 -5.38 6.62
C ALA A 45 1.66 -5.06 6.17
N ARG A 46 0.69 -5.93 6.49
CA ARG A 46 -0.74 -5.67 6.25
C ARG A 46 -1.35 -4.75 7.31
N THR A 47 -0.67 -4.56 8.42
CA THR A 47 -1.10 -3.72 9.54
C THR A 47 -0.64 -2.29 9.36
N GLN A 48 -1.25 -1.36 10.10
CA GLN A 48 -0.71 -0.02 10.25
C GLN A 48 0.68 -0.05 10.87
N ASP A 49 1.49 0.95 10.55
CA ASP A 49 2.85 1.12 11.07
C ASP A 49 3.18 2.61 11.16
N LEU A 50 4.35 2.95 11.70
CA LEU A 50 4.82 4.33 11.85
C LEU A 50 5.90 4.65 10.81
N LEU A 51 5.75 5.77 10.14
CA LEU A 51 6.81 6.38 9.33
C LEU A 51 7.46 7.52 10.10
N TYR A 52 8.79 7.61 10.05
CA TYR A 52 9.54 8.65 10.71
C TYR A 52 10.58 9.28 9.79
N ASP A 53 10.49 10.60 9.61
CA ASP A 53 11.50 11.42 8.94
C ASP A 53 12.18 12.34 9.96
N ALA A 54 13.41 12.00 10.34
CA ALA A 54 14.18 12.75 11.33
C ALA A 54 14.45 14.21 10.91
N ARG A 55 14.46 14.51 9.60
CA ARG A 55 14.69 15.86 9.07
C ARG A 55 13.56 16.84 9.39
N LEU A 56 12.38 16.33 9.60
CA LEU A 56 11.18 17.10 9.93
C LEU A 56 10.92 17.18 11.43
N CYS A 57 11.66 16.40 12.24
CA CYS A 57 11.48 16.37 13.69
C CYS A 57 12.03 17.63 14.35
N LEU A 58 11.22 18.29 15.17
CA LEU A 58 11.64 19.47 15.90
C LEU A 58 12.53 19.11 17.09
N ASP A 59 13.61 19.87 17.26
CA ASP A 59 14.47 19.73 18.42
C ASP A 59 13.72 20.04 19.71
N GLY A 60 13.90 19.20 20.71
CA GLY A 60 13.24 19.33 22.02
C GLY A 60 11.75 18.98 22.05
N CYS A 61 11.12 18.63 20.92
CA CYS A 61 9.73 18.19 20.90
C CYS A 61 9.61 16.75 21.38
N ASP A 62 8.69 16.48 22.29
CA ASP A 62 8.44 15.17 22.90
C ASP A 62 6.97 14.69 22.81
N LEU A 63 6.14 15.38 22.04
CA LEU A 63 4.69 15.11 21.92
C LEU A 63 4.37 13.65 21.62
N CYS A 64 5.08 13.04 20.67
CA CYS A 64 4.85 11.63 20.33
C CYS A 64 5.32 10.66 21.45
N ALA A 65 6.42 10.98 22.14
CA ALA A 65 6.87 10.18 23.29
C ALA A 65 5.91 10.30 24.47
N GLN A 66 5.26 11.45 24.67
CA GLN A 66 4.21 11.62 25.67
C GLN A 66 2.92 10.87 25.27
N ALA A 67 2.56 10.87 23.98
CA ALA A 67 1.36 10.21 23.46
C ALA A 67 1.46 8.68 23.52
N ALA A 68 2.65 8.10 23.27
CA ALA A 68 2.90 6.65 23.28
C ALA A 68 4.24 6.31 23.97
N PRO A 69 4.35 6.47 25.30
CA PRO A 69 5.62 6.36 26.03
C PRO A 69 6.22 4.94 26.05
N ALA A 70 5.41 3.90 25.84
CA ALA A 70 5.90 2.54 25.72
C ALA A 70 6.52 2.22 24.36
N VAL A 71 6.13 2.98 23.33
CA VAL A 71 6.49 2.76 21.91
C VAL A 71 7.58 3.72 21.47
N ILE A 72 7.57 4.98 21.94
CA ILE A 72 8.46 6.02 21.46
C ILE A 72 9.34 6.53 22.59
N GLU A 73 10.64 6.43 22.37
CA GLU A 73 11.67 6.96 23.24
C GLU A 73 12.47 8.06 22.52
N ARG A 74 12.73 9.18 23.23
CA ARG A 74 13.60 10.24 22.73
C ARG A 74 15.05 9.84 22.92
N ALA A 75 15.79 9.78 21.82
CA ALA A 75 17.23 9.52 21.79
C ALA A 75 18.00 10.76 21.33
N LEU A 76 19.32 10.78 21.53
CA LEU A 76 20.19 11.87 21.10
C LEU A 76 20.15 12.12 19.58
N SER A 77 19.90 11.07 18.79
CA SER A 77 19.87 11.12 17.33
C SER A 77 18.43 11.11 16.72
N GLY A 78 17.40 11.43 17.52
CA GLY A 78 16.02 11.42 17.06
C GLY A 78 15.09 10.56 17.92
N LEU A 79 14.25 9.74 17.29
CA LEU A 79 13.31 8.86 17.97
C LEU A 79 13.76 7.40 17.85
N LEU A 80 13.70 6.65 18.94
CA LEU A 80 13.71 5.19 18.94
C LEU A 80 12.27 4.71 18.98
N ILE A 81 11.88 3.89 18.02
CA ILE A 81 10.50 3.40 17.86
C ILE A 81 10.48 1.90 18.09
N HIS A 82 9.84 1.47 19.16
CA HIS A 82 9.65 0.07 19.57
C HIS A 82 8.39 -0.49 18.89
N ARG A 83 8.46 -0.81 17.60
CA ARG A 83 7.33 -1.29 16.80
C ARG A 83 6.68 -2.56 17.35
N GLU A 84 7.45 -3.40 18.02
CA GLU A 84 6.97 -4.63 18.65
C GLU A 84 6.01 -4.40 19.83
N LYS A 85 5.94 -3.16 20.33
CA LYS A 85 5.05 -2.74 21.42
C LYS A 85 3.84 -1.95 20.95
N LEU A 86 3.79 -1.64 19.64
CA LEU A 86 2.77 -0.79 19.05
C LEU A 86 1.38 -1.42 19.14
N THR A 87 0.44 -0.68 19.72
CA THR A 87 -0.98 -1.08 19.86
C THR A 87 -1.89 -0.18 19.02
N ASP A 88 -3.14 -0.58 18.82
CA ASP A 88 -4.14 0.24 18.11
C ASP A 88 -4.44 1.55 18.86
N ASP A 89 -4.37 1.55 20.18
CA ASP A 89 -4.53 2.75 21.00
C ASP A 89 -3.37 3.73 20.79
N ASP A 90 -2.12 3.23 20.70
CA ASP A 90 -0.95 4.05 20.36
C ASP A 90 -1.07 4.64 18.96
N LEU A 91 -1.50 3.86 17.97
CA LEU A 91 -1.73 4.34 16.60
C LEU A 91 -2.76 5.48 16.58
N THR A 92 -3.86 5.31 17.33
CA THR A 92 -4.89 6.34 17.49
C THR A 92 -4.33 7.61 18.12
N ALA A 93 -3.56 7.49 19.21
CA ALA A 93 -2.95 8.62 19.92
C ALA A 93 -1.90 9.35 19.04
N LEU A 94 -1.19 8.62 18.18
CA LEU A 94 -0.14 9.15 17.30
C LEU A 94 -0.66 9.76 16.00
N THR A 95 -1.89 9.46 15.56
CA THR A 95 -2.41 9.85 14.23
C THR A 95 -2.39 11.35 14.04
N HIS A 96 -2.39 12.24 14.87
CA HIS A 96 -2.30 13.68 14.66
C HIS A 96 -1.39 14.37 15.68
N CYS A 97 -0.57 13.62 16.39
CA CYS A 97 0.26 14.16 17.47
C CYS A 97 1.44 14.99 16.97
N CYS A 98 1.96 14.70 15.79
CA CYS A 98 3.17 15.35 15.26
C CYS A 98 2.81 16.58 14.39
N PRO A 99 3.12 17.82 14.82
CA PRO A 99 2.74 19.03 14.11
C PRO A 99 3.48 19.22 12.78
N THR A 100 4.65 18.63 12.63
CA THR A 100 5.48 18.70 11.41
C THR A 100 5.31 17.49 10.51
N GLN A 101 4.50 16.50 10.92
CA GLN A 101 4.37 15.21 10.24
C GLN A 101 5.71 14.44 10.12
N ALA A 102 6.67 14.73 10.99
CA ALA A 102 7.90 13.94 11.10
C ALA A 102 7.62 12.48 11.48
N LEU A 103 6.60 12.26 12.29
CA LEU A 103 6.04 10.94 12.62
C LEU A 103 4.60 10.88 12.10
N THR A 104 4.29 9.86 11.30
CA THR A 104 2.95 9.64 10.73
C THR A 104 2.57 8.17 10.84
N VAL A 105 1.28 7.91 11.01
CA VAL A 105 0.71 6.56 10.90
C VAL A 105 0.57 6.21 9.42
N CYS A 106 1.12 5.08 9.01
CA CYS A 106 1.05 4.54 7.67
C CYS A 106 0.08 3.36 7.62
N GLY A 107 -0.90 3.49 6.79
CA GLY A 107 -2.00 2.52 6.63
C GLY A 107 -3.32 3.11 7.08
N GLU A 108 -4.29 3.01 6.20
CA GLU A 108 -5.65 3.47 6.41
C GLU A 108 -6.61 2.39 5.90
N VAL A 109 -7.65 2.14 6.67
CA VAL A 109 -8.73 1.24 6.28
C VAL A 109 -9.75 2.03 5.48
N LYS A 110 -9.99 1.63 4.23
CA LYS A 110 -11.01 2.23 3.36
C LYS A 110 -11.91 1.19 2.72
N SER A 111 -13.18 1.50 2.68
CA SER A 111 -14.15 0.73 1.90
C SER A 111 -13.93 0.90 0.39
N VAL A 112 -14.42 -0.07 -0.39
CA VAL A 112 -14.43 0.01 -1.86
C VAL A 112 -15.15 1.29 -2.32
N ASP A 113 -16.27 1.65 -1.68
CA ASP A 113 -17.06 2.83 -2.04
C ASP A 113 -16.29 4.15 -1.82
N GLU A 114 -15.55 4.27 -0.72
CA GLU A 114 -14.70 5.45 -0.44
C GLU A 114 -13.59 5.60 -1.47
N ILE A 115 -12.95 4.49 -1.87
CA ILE A 115 -11.92 4.49 -2.90
C ILE A 115 -12.56 4.85 -4.25
N MET A 116 -13.67 4.22 -4.61
CA MET A 116 -14.39 4.50 -5.86
C MET A 116 -14.88 5.94 -5.94
N ALA A 117 -15.31 6.55 -4.83
CA ALA A 117 -15.65 7.97 -4.80
C ALA A 117 -14.47 8.88 -5.23
N THR A 118 -13.23 8.47 -4.93
CA THR A 118 -12.02 9.18 -5.40
C THR A 118 -11.73 8.86 -6.88
N VAL A 119 -11.78 7.60 -7.26
CA VAL A 119 -11.50 7.10 -8.63
C VAL A 119 -12.47 7.73 -9.64
N LEU A 120 -13.76 7.76 -9.34
CA LEU A 120 -14.80 8.33 -10.22
C LEU A 120 -14.63 9.82 -10.48
N ARG A 121 -14.08 10.59 -9.55
CA ARG A 121 -13.79 12.03 -9.78
C ARG A 121 -12.78 12.25 -10.90
N ASP A 122 -11.90 11.27 -11.14
CA ASP A 122 -10.85 11.35 -12.14
C ASP A 122 -11.25 10.77 -13.49
N LYS A 123 -12.46 10.18 -13.60
CA LYS A 123 -12.95 9.57 -14.85
C LYS A 123 -12.83 10.46 -16.09
N PRO A 124 -13.12 11.78 -16.04
CA PRO A 124 -12.94 12.64 -17.22
C PRO A 124 -11.49 12.69 -17.75
N PHE A 125 -10.50 12.47 -16.89
CA PHE A 125 -9.09 12.39 -17.30
C PHE A 125 -8.78 11.02 -17.91
N TYR A 126 -9.35 9.93 -17.37
CA TYR A 126 -9.20 8.59 -17.93
C TYR A 126 -9.79 8.53 -19.34
N ASP A 127 -11.02 9.01 -19.51
CA ASP A 127 -11.73 9.01 -20.81
C ASP A 127 -10.96 9.75 -21.92
N ARG A 128 -10.19 10.80 -21.56
CA ARG A 128 -9.39 11.58 -22.51
C ARG A 128 -8.02 11.00 -22.80
N SER A 129 -7.44 10.30 -21.84
CA SER A 129 -6.04 9.83 -21.94
C SER A 129 -5.91 8.35 -22.23
N GLY A 130 -7.02 7.58 -22.16
CA GLY A 130 -6.97 6.12 -22.16
C GLY A 130 -6.40 5.55 -20.87
N GLY A 131 -6.50 6.31 -19.77
CA GLY A 131 -6.04 5.90 -18.44
C GLY A 131 -7.09 5.17 -17.62
N GLY A 132 -6.91 5.13 -16.29
CA GLY A 132 -7.85 4.43 -15.40
C GLY A 132 -7.36 4.22 -13.99
N LEU A 133 -7.77 3.12 -13.37
CA LEU A 133 -7.30 2.66 -12.07
C LEU A 133 -6.09 1.76 -12.21
N THR A 134 -5.10 1.91 -11.34
CA THR A 134 -4.04 0.91 -11.11
C THR A 134 -4.04 0.48 -9.65
N LEU A 135 -4.04 -0.81 -9.38
CA LEU A 135 -3.73 -1.35 -8.05
C LEU A 135 -2.23 -1.64 -7.97
N SER A 136 -1.59 -1.17 -6.92
CA SER A 136 -0.16 -1.32 -6.66
C SER A 136 0.12 -1.39 -5.15
N GLY A 137 1.34 -1.08 -4.71
CA GLY A 137 1.73 -0.98 -3.31
C GLY A 137 2.69 -2.06 -2.88
N GLY A 138 2.23 -2.98 -2.03
CA GLY A 138 2.90 -4.24 -1.74
C GLY A 138 2.62 -5.26 -2.84
N GLU A 139 1.80 -6.25 -2.56
CA GLU A 139 1.23 -7.15 -3.54
C GLU A 139 -0.31 -7.05 -3.43
N PRO A 140 -1.00 -6.49 -4.42
CA PRO A 140 -2.45 -6.25 -4.34
C PRO A 140 -3.26 -7.50 -4.01
N PHE A 141 -2.86 -8.65 -4.56
CA PHE A 141 -3.54 -9.92 -4.33
C PHE A 141 -3.26 -10.56 -2.96
N MET A 142 -2.54 -9.87 -2.06
CA MET A 142 -2.53 -10.22 -0.62
C MET A 142 -3.85 -9.82 0.08
N GLN A 143 -4.71 -9.05 -0.59
CA GLN A 143 -6.07 -8.70 -0.17
C GLN A 143 -7.06 -9.10 -1.29
N PRO A 144 -7.17 -10.40 -1.64
CA PRO A 144 -7.71 -10.85 -2.92
C PRO A 144 -9.20 -10.51 -3.12
N GLU A 145 -10.05 -10.72 -2.10
CA GLU A 145 -11.50 -10.47 -2.23
C GLU A 145 -11.79 -8.97 -2.44
N LEU A 146 -11.03 -8.12 -1.75
CA LEU A 146 -11.21 -6.68 -1.80
C LEU A 146 -10.59 -6.07 -3.05
N ALA A 147 -9.43 -6.58 -3.49
CA ALA A 147 -8.85 -6.21 -4.77
C ALA A 147 -9.79 -6.56 -5.93
N ALA A 148 -10.37 -7.77 -5.92
CA ALA A 148 -11.36 -8.19 -6.91
C ALA A 148 -12.61 -7.28 -6.89
N SER A 149 -13.12 -6.94 -5.71
CA SER A 149 -14.29 -6.05 -5.58
C SER A 149 -14.02 -4.65 -6.14
N LEU A 150 -12.83 -4.08 -5.89
CA LEU A 150 -12.46 -2.75 -6.39
C LEU A 150 -12.22 -2.77 -7.90
N LEU A 151 -11.57 -3.81 -8.42
CA LEU A 151 -11.35 -4.00 -9.87
C LEU A 151 -12.70 -4.14 -10.59
N LYS A 152 -13.59 -4.99 -10.06
CA LYS A 152 -14.93 -5.17 -10.62
C LYS A 152 -15.73 -3.87 -10.62
N ALA A 153 -15.77 -3.15 -9.50
CA ALA A 153 -16.49 -1.88 -9.41
C ALA A 153 -15.96 -0.84 -10.43
N SER A 154 -14.64 -0.82 -10.65
CA SER A 154 -14.01 0.06 -11.64
C SER A 154 -14.33 -0.36 -13.07
N HIS A 155 -14.25 -1.66 -13.37
CA HIS A 155 -14.60 -2.22 -14.69
C HIS A 155 -16.07 -1.98 -15.01
N ASP A 156 -16.99 -2.23 -14.07
CA ASP A 156 -18.44 -1.97 -14.21
C ASP A 156 -18.74 -0.48 -14.47
N ALA A 157 -17.89 0.44 -13.98
CA ALA A 157 -17.96 1.87 -14.24
C ALA A 157 -17.34 2.30 -15.58
N GLY A 158 -16.86 1.35 -16.39
CA GLY A 158 -16.20 1.59 -17.67
C GLY A 158 -14.84 2.27 -17.50
N ILE A 159 -14.11 1.96 -16.43
CA ILE A 159 -12.76 2.47 -16.16
C ILE A 159 -11.77 1.35 -16.47
N HIS A 160 -10.77 1.64 -17.31
CA HIS A 160 -9.66 0.73 -17.61
C HIS A 160 -8.89 0.39 -16.33
N THR A 161 -8.69 -0.90 -16.06
CA THR A 161 -8.06 -1.42 -14.86
C THR A 161 -6.66 -1.98 -15.14
N ALA A 162 -5.72 -1.68 -14.27
CA ALA A 162 -4.39 -2.27 -14.30
C ALA A 162 -3.98 -2.77 -12.91
N VAL A 163 -3.12 -3.78 -12.86
CA VAL A 163 -2.55 -4.29 -11.62
C VAL A 163 -1.05 -4.45 -11.77
N GLU A 164 -0.30 -3.76 -10.90
CA GLU A 164 1.13 -4.00 -10.69
C GLU A 164 1.30 -5.09 -9.66
N THR A 165 1.89 -6.21 -10.06
CA THR A 165 1.98 -7.40 -9.22
C THR A 165 3.31 -8.13 -9.42
N CYS A 166 3.87 -8.66 -8.35
CA CYS A 166 5.00 -9.59 -8.44
C CYS A 166 4.58 -11.04 -8.71
N LEU A 167 3.27 -11.32 -8.80
CA LEU A 167 2.68 -12.64 -9.03
C LEU A 167 3.12 -13.71 -8.00
N HIS A 168 3.65 -13.29 -6.85
CA HIS A 168 4.12 -14.21 -5.81
C HIS A 168 3.02 -14.49 -4.77
N VAL A 169 1.87 -14.94 -5.26
CA VAL A 169 0.68 -15.35 -4.49
C VAL A 169 0.07 -16.62 -5.09
N PRO A 170 -0.74 -17.38 -4.33
CA PRO A 170 -1.48 -18.50 -4.88
C PRO A 170 -2.41 -18.07 -6.02
N TRP A 171 -2.46 -18.84 -7.11
CA TRP A 171 -3.30 -18.59 -8.29
C TRP A 171 -4.77 -18.27 -7.94
N LYS A 172 -5.33 -18.98 -6.97
CA LYS A 172 -6.71 -18.76 -6.48
C LYS A 172 -6.97 -17.33 -5.97
N TYR A 173 -5.94 -16.52 -5.70
CA TYR A 173 -6.08 -15.11 -5.30
C TYR A 173 -6.16 -14.17 -6.51
N ILE A 174 -5.62 -14.58 -7.65
CA ILE A 174 -5.60 -13.82 -8.90
C ILE A 174 -6.81 -14.16 -9.76
N GLU A 175 -7.13 -15.45 -9.87
CA GLU A 175 -8.15 -15.99 -10.78
C GLU A 175 -9.50 -15.26 -10.72
N PRO A 176 -10.06 -14.88 -9.54
CA PRO A 176 -11.35 -14.18 -9.47
C PRO A 176 -11.34 -12.78 -10.10
N SER A 177 -10.16 -12.18 -10.30
CA SER A 177 -10.03 -10.83 -10.84
C SER A 177 -9.74 -10.78 -12.33
N LEU A 178 -9.50 -11.94 -12.99
CA LEU A 178 -9.02 -11.97 -14.38
C LEU A 178 -9.96 -11.30 -15.37
N SER A 179 -11.27 -11.41 -15.17
CA SER A 179 -12.28 -10.80 -16.06
C SER A 179 -12.37 -9.28 -15.91
N ASP A 180 -11.86 -8.73 -14.81
CA ASP A 180 -11.99 -7.34 -14.43
C ASP A 180 -10.64 -6.59 -14.49
N VAL A 181 -9.60 -7.21 -15.08
CA VAL A 181 -8.26 -6.62 -15.26
C VAL A 181 -7.93 -6.52 -16.75
N ASP A 182 -7.78 -5.30 -17.26
CA ASP A 182 -7.40 -5.05 -18.64
C ASP A 182 -5.88 -5.17 -18.86
N LEU A 183 -5.06 -4.90 -17.84
CA LEU A 183 -3.60 -4.91 -17.95
C LEU A 183 -2.92 -5.41 -16.68
N PHE A 184 -2.08 -6.43 -16.83
CA PHE A 184 -1.13 -6.85 -15.80
C PHE A 184 0.26 -6.26 -16.07
N LEU A 185 0.78 -5.49 -15.12
CA LEU A 185 2.15 -5.01 -15.08
C LEU A 185 2.94 -5.95 -14.16
N ALA A 186 3.43 -7.04 -14.73
CA ALA A 186 4.09 -8.11 -13.98
C ALA A 186 5.56 -7.77 -13.69
N ASP A 187 5.92 -7.70 -12.42
CA ASP A 187 7.27 -7.41 -11.96
C ASP A 187 8.06 -8.71 -11.73
N LEU A 188 8.80 -9.15 -12.71
CA LEU A 188 9.65 -10.33 -12.64
C LEU A 188 10.90 -10.04 -11.80
N LYS A 189 10.89 -10.38 -10.53
CA LYS A 189 11.96 -10.06 -9.58
C LYS A 189 13.28 -10.78 -9.90
N HIS A 190 13.24 -12.06 -10.29
CA HIS A 190 14.40 -12.82 -10.76
C HIS A 190 13.96 -14.13 -11.44
N VAL A 191 14.81 -14.72 -12.29
CA VAL A 191 14.54 -15.96 -13.04
C VAL A 191 15.23 -17.19 -12.45
N ALA A 192 16.12 -17.05 -11.48
CA ALA A 192 16.86 -18.13 -10.84
C ALA A 192 16.55 -18.19 -9.33
N ASP A 193 16.37 -19.41 -8.79
CA ASP A 193 15.92 -19.64 -7.41
C ASP A 193 16.83 -19.04 -6.34
N ALA A 194 18.14 -19.26 -6.45
CA ALA A 194 19.07 -18.82 -5.40
C ALA A 194 19.13 -17.29 -5.27
N PRO A 195 19.33 -16.50 -6.36
CA PRO A 195 19.23 -15.05 -6.29
C PRO A 195 17.83 -14.57 -5.92
N PHE A 196 16.75 -15.20 -6.42
CA PHE A 196 15.39 -14.83 -6.03
C PHE A 196 15.24 -14.89 -4.51
N LYS A 197 15.60 -16.02 -3.89
CA LYS A 197 15.55 -16.18 -2.43
C LYS A 197 16.45 -15.19 -1.71
N GLN A 198 17.68 -15.00 -2.19
CA GLN A 198 18.66 -14.09 -1.56
C GLN A 198 18.17 -12.64 -1.51
N TRP A 199 17.48 -12.20 -2.55
CA TRP A 199 17.14 -10.78 -2.74
C TRP A 199 15.72 -10.43 -2.39
N THR A 200 14.82 -11.42 -2.33
CA THR A 200 13.39 -11.18 -2.09
C THR A 200 12.84 -11.93 -0.87
N ASP A 201 13.63 -12.79 -0.24
CA ASP A 201 13.23 -13.73 0.81
C ASP A 201 12.11 -14.71 0.37
N GLY A 202 11.79 -14.72 -0.93
CA GLY A 202 10.76 -15.55 -1.53
C GLY A 202 11.28 -16.85 -2.12
N LYS A 203 10.38 -17.61 -2.76
CA LYS A 203 10.70 -18.84 -3.49
C LYS A 203 9.94 -18.83 -4.82
N ILE A 204 10.64 -19.07 -5.95
CA ILE A 204 10.01 -19.20 -7.27
C ILE A 204 9.03 -20.37 -7.27
N GLY A 205 7.92 -20.22 -8.03
CA GLY A 205 6.92 -21.27 -8.21
C GLY A 205 5.82 -21.31 -7.14
N ARG A 206 5.48 -20.18 -6.54
CA ARG A 206 4.33 -20.05 -5.64
C ARG A 206 3.06 -19.48 -6.30
N ALA A 207 3.12 -19.12 -7.57
CA ALA A 207 1.94 -18.73 -8.34
C ALA A 207 1.11 -19.95 -8.75
#